data_38e0c30b0cf1e9790cd7c73bd6399117
#
_entry.id   38e0c30b0cf1e9790cd7c73bd6399117
#
_cell.length_a   1.000
_cell.length_b   1.000
_cell.length_c   1.000
_cell.angle_alpha   90.00
_cell.angle_beta   90.00
_cell.angle_gamma   90.00
#
_symmetry.space_group_name_H-M   'P 1'
#
loop_
_entity.id
_entity.type
_entity.pdbx_description
1 polymer ?
#
loop_
_entity_poly.entity_id
_entity_poly.type
_entity_poly.pdbx_seq_one_letter_code
_entity_poly.pdbx_strand_id
1 'polypeptide(L)'
;MAEDIVIVAAARTAVGKFGGTLAKTPAPELGAAVIQALLERAKLSGEQINEVILGQVLTAAAGQNPARQSVVKSGLPQGVPALTINAVCGSGLKAVMLAAQAIRDGDSEIVIAGRSEERRVGKECWYRCRSRWSPYH
;
A
#
# COMPACT_ATOMS: atom_id res chain seq x y z
N MET A 1 0.58 26.58 -15.24
CA MET A 1 -0.32 25.47 -15.65
C MET A 1 -0.18 24.40 -14.60
N ALA A 2 -1.26 23.79 -14.13
CA ALA A 2 -1.16 22.66 -13.22
C ALA A 2 -0.53 21.49 -14.00
N GLU A 3 0.57 20.94 -13.52
CA GLU A 3 1.15 19.74 -14.11
C GLU A 3 0.20 18.56 -13.85
N ASP A 4 0.01 17.72 -14.86
CA ASP A 4 -0.83 16.54 -14.74
C ASP A 4 -0.14 15.49 -13.89
N ILE A 5 -0.78 15.07 -12.81
CA ILE A 5 -0.31 13.97 -11.97
C ILE A 5 -0.81 12.66 -12.59
N VAL A 6 0.11 11.77 -12.91
CA VAL A 6 -0.18 10.53 -13.63
C VAL A 6 0.19 9.29 -12.83
N ILE A 7 -0.48 8.18 -13.12
CA ILE A 7 -0.12 6.86 -12.60
C ILE A 7 0.72 6.15 -13.66
N VAL A 8 2.00 5.92 -13.37
CA VAL A 8 2.96 5.30 -14.32
C VAL A 8 2.97 3.78 -14.26
N ALA A 9 2.65 3.20 -13.13
CA ALA A 9 2.60 1.74 -12.98
C ALA A 9 1.61 1.31 -11.90
N ALA A 10 1.08 0.11 -12.04
CA ALA A 10 0.23 -0.52 -11.05
C ALA A 10 0.58 -2.00 -10.90
N ALA A 11 0.54 -2.50 -9.67
CA ALA A 11 0.78 -3.91 -9.37
C ALA A 11 -0.08 -4.36 -8.19
N ARG A 12 -0.34 -5.65 -8.13
CA ARG A 12 -1.11 -6.28 -7.05
C ARG A 12 -0.61 -7.70 -6.83
N THR A 13 -0.58 -8.15 -5.58
CA THR A 13 -0.47 -9.58 -5.27
C THR A 13 -1.77 -10.30 -5.57
N ALA A 14 -1.75 -11.62 -5.55
CA ALA A 14 -2.99 -12.40 -5.51
C ALA A 14 -3.78 -12.02 -4.24
N VAL A 15 -5.11 -12.06 -4.35
CA VAL A 15 -5.99 -11.94 -3.19
C VAL A 15 -6.15 -13.33 -2.59
N GLY A 16 -5.53 -13.55 -1.43
CA GLY A 16 -5.63 -14.82 -0.71
C GLY A 16 -7.00 -15.01 -0.07
N LYS A 17 -7.43 -16.24 0.05
CA LYS A 17 -8.57 -16.60 0.89
C LYS A 17 -8.12 -16.80 2.34
N PHE A 18 -9.06 -16.71 3.26
CA PHE A 18 -8.80 -16.98 4.69
C PHE A 18 -8.22 -18.40 4.88
N GLY A 19 -7.11 -18.49 5.62
CA GLY A 19 -6.40 -19.76 5.83
C GLY A 19 -5.69 -20.33 4.59
N GLY A 20 -5.64 -19.59 3.49
CA GLY A 20 -5.00 -20.01 2.25
C GLY A 20 -3.48 -19.79 2.24
N THR A 21 -2.89 -19.85 1.04
CA THR A 21 -1.44 -19.83 0.80
C THR A 21 -0.74 -18.59 1.39
N LEU A 22 -1.43 -17.44 1.41
CA LEU A 22 -0.88 -16.18 1.94
C LEU A 22 -1.17 -15.95 3.43
N ALA A 23 -1.82 -16.91 4.11
CA ALA A 23 -2.27 -16.74 5.50
C ALA A 23 -1.12 -16.49 6.51
N LYS A 24 0.09 -16.92 6.18
CA LYS A 24 1.29 -16.74 7.03
C LYS A 24 2.19 -15.60 6.54
N THR A 25 1.86 -14.94 5.45
CA THR A 25 2.66 -13.86 4.86
C THR A 25 2.26 -12.54 5.50
N PRO A 26 3.15 -11.87 6.24
CA PRO A 26 2.86 -10.57 6.83
C PRO A 26 2.59 -9.49 5.79
N ALA A 27 1.72 -8.52 6.11
CA ALA A 27 1.40 -7.42 5.23
C ALA A 27 2.64 -6.64 4.71
N PRO A 28 3.69 -6.38 5.52
CA PRO A 28 4.90 -5.73 5.02
C PRO A 28 5.64 -6.51 3.93
N GLU A 29 5.58 -7.84 3.94
CA GLU A 29 6.19 -8.66 2.89
C GLU A 29 5.40 -8.59 1.58
N LEU A 30 4.08 -8.59 1.67
CA LEU A 30 3.22 -8.37 0.51
C LEU A 30 3.45 -6.97 -0.08
N GLY A 31 3.57 -5.96 0.78
CA GLY A 31 3.90 -4.60 0.37
C GLY A 31 5.26 -4.51 -0.32
N ALA A 32 6.27 -5.17 0.23
CA ALA A 32 7.62 -5.20 -0.37
C ALA A 32 7.63 -5.83 -1.76
N ALA A 33 6.93 -6.95 -1.94
CA ALA A 33 6.83 -7.61 -3.24
C ALA A 33 6.17 -6.70 -4.30
N VAL A 34 5.13 -5.95 -3.91
CA VAL A 34 4.46 -4.99 -4.81
C VAL A 34 5.39 -3.82 -5.14
N ILE A 35 6.12 -3.27 -4.16
CA ILE A 35 7.08 -2.19 -4.39
C ILE A 35 8.14 -2.62 -5.41
N GLN A 36 8.73 -3.80 -5.24
CA GLN A 36 9.72 -4.33 -6.19
C GLN A 36 9.15 -4.47 -7.60
N ALA A 37 7.94 -5.02 -7.73
CA ALA A 37 7.27 -5.16 -9.02
C ALA A 37 6.94 -3.80 -9.68
N LEU A 38 6.63 -2.76 -8.89
CA LEU A 38 6.39 -1.41 -9.40
C LEU A 38 7.66 -0.78 -9.95
N LEU A 39 8.78 -0.89 -9.22
CA LEU A 39 10.08 -0.38 -9.68
C LEU A 39 10.50 -1.04 -10.99
N GLU A 40 10.37 -2.36 -11.10
CA GLU A 40 10.68 -3.09 -12.31
C GLU A 40 9.80 -2.66 -13.49
N ARG A 41 8.49 -2.57 -13.30
CA ARG A 41 7.53 -2.17 -14.34
C ARG A 41 7.73 -0.74 -14.82
N ALA A 42 7.96 0.17 -13.89
CA ALA A 42 8.19 1.59 -14.18
C ALA A 42 9.63 1.87 -14.66
N LYS A 43 10.53 0.89 -14.56
CA LYS A 43 11.97 1.04 -14.83
C LYS A 43 12.62 2.16 -14.03
N LEU A 44 12.22 2.27 -12.75
CA LEU A 44 12.74 3.25 -11.80
C LEU A 44 13.73 2.61 -10.85
N SER A 45 14.75 3.39 -10.46
CA SER A 45 15.61 3.02 -9.34
C SER A 45 14.99 3.45 -8.01
N GLY A 46 15.41 2.79 -6.93
CA GLY A 46 14.89 3.14 -5.59
C GLY A 46 15.21 4.57 -5.16
N GLU A 47 16.31 5.15 -5.63
CA GLU A 47 16.74 6.52 -5.33
C GLU A 47 15.81 7.59 -5.90
N GLN A 48 15.01 7.24 -6.90
CA GLN A 48 14.04 8.15 -7.50
C GLN A 48 12.73 8.24 -6.70
N ILE A 49 12.53 7.36 -5.73
CA ILE A 49 11.32 7.34 -4.92
C ILE A 49 11.45 8.33 -3.76
N ASN A 50 10.56 9.30 -3.70
CA ASN A 50 10.56 10.31 -2.65
C ASN A 50 9.83 9.86 -1.39
N GLU A 51 8.73 9.09 -1.54
CA GLU A 51 7.91 8.66 -0.41
C GLU A 51 7.13 7.38 -0.71
N VAL A 52 6.80 6.63 0.33
CA VAL A 52 5.90 5.46 0.26
C VAL A 52 4.73 5.65 1.24
N ILE A 53 3.51 5.62 0.74
CA ILE A 53 2.28 5.74 1.55
C ILE A 53 1.46 4.46 1.41
N LEU A 54 1.39 3.65 2.46
CA LEU A 54 0.61 2.41 2.45
C LEU A 54 -0.50 2.44 3.50
N GLY A 55 -1.70 2.09 3.07
CA GLY A 55 -2.82 1.84 3.95
C GLY A 55 -2.71 0.47 4.63
N GLN A 56 -3.01 0.44 5.92
CA GLN A 56 -3.23 -0.80 6.66
C GLN A 56 -4.21 -0.56 7.81
N VAL A 57 -5.25 -1.37 7.90
CA VAL A 57 -6.30 -1.22 8.92
C VAL A 57 -5.96 -1.98 10.19
N LEU A 58 -5.58 -3.25 10.05
CA LEU A 58 -5.27 -4.13 11.17
C LEU A 58 -3.77 -4.10 11.42
N THR A 59 -3.35 -3.25 12.34
CA THR A 59 -1.93 -3.04 12.67
C THR A 59 -1.51 -3.73 13.97
N ALA A 60 -2.44 -4.34 14.70
CA ALA A 60 -2.14 -5.07 15.92
C ALA A 60 -1.14 -6.20 15.63
N ALA A 61 -0.06 -6.27 16.41
CA ALA A 61 1.05 -7.20 16.24
C ALA A 61 1.81 -7.11 14.89
N ALA A 62 1.54 -6.10 14.07
CA ALA A 62 2.29 -5.86 12.83
C ALA A 62 3.63 -5.13 13.04
N GLY A 63 3.89 -4.68 14.28
CA GLY A 63 5.08 -3.88 14.61
C GLY A 63 4.91 -2.41 14.27
N GLN A 64 6.01 -1.66 14.35
CA GLN A 64 5.99 -0.24 14.06
C GLN A 64 5.93 0.02 12.56
N ASN A 65 5.08 0.95 12.15
CA ASN A 65 4.97 1.48 10.79
C ASN A 65 5.13 0.41 9.69
N PRO A 66 4.10 -0.39 9.40
CA PRO A 66 4.17 -1.45 8.39
C PRO A 66 4.62 -0.98 7.00
N ALA A 67 4.29 0.26 6.60
CA ALA A 67 4.80 0.85 5.36
C ALA A 67 6.33 0.98 5.39
N ARG A 68 6.90 1.41 6.51
CA ARG A 68 8.35 1.47 6.69
C ARG A 68 9.00 0.10 6.61
N GLN A 69 8.37 -0.91 7.20
CA GLN A 69 8.84 -2.29 7.08
C GLN A 69 8.85 -2.77 5.62
N SER A 70 7.81 -2.40 4.84
CA SER A 70 7.76 -2.71 3.40
C SER A 70 8.90 -2.04 2.63
N VAL A 71 9.21 -0.78 2.94
CA VAL A 71 10.35 -0.05 2.34
C VAL A 71 11.65 -0.80 2.60
N VAL A 72 11.94 -1.14 3.84
CA VAL A 72 13.18 -1.86 4.21
C VAL A 72 13.25 -3.23 3.54
N LYS A 73 12.16 -3.99 3.56
CA LYS A 73 12.08 -5.33 2.98
C LYS A 73 12.14 -5.32 1.44
N SER A 74 11.73 -4.25 0.79
CA SER A 74 11.79 -4.11 -0.67
C SER A 74 13.18 -3.76 -1.20
N GLY A 75 14.10 -3.36 -0.32
CA GLY A 75 15.44 -2.90 -0.71
C GLY A 75 15.51 -1.44 -1.16
N LEU A 76 14.45 -0.66 -0.96
CA LEU A 76 14.51 0.79 -1.15
C LEU A 76 15.53 1.44 -0.21
N PRO A 77 16.14 2.57 -0.60
CA PRO A 77 17.06 3.30 0.26
C PRO A 77 16.45 3.62 1.62
N GLN A 78 17.23 3.51 2.67
CA GLN A 78 16.76 3.77 4.03
C GLN A 78 16.31 5.21 4.26
N GLY A 79 16.73 6.14 3.43
CA GLY A 79 16.31 7.55 3.49
C GLY A 79 14.90 7.80 2.97
N VAL A 80 14.28 6.85 2.26
CA VAL A 80 12.91 7.02 1.74
C VAL A 80 11.91 7.02 2.89
N PRO A 81 11.19 8.12 3.14
CA PRO A 81 10.17 8.18 4.17
C PRO A 81 8.99 7.26 3.85
N ALA A 82 8.33 6.79 4.89
CA ALA A 82 7.17 5.92 4.74
C ALA A 82 6.08 6.25 5.75
N LEU A 83 4.85 6.32 5.28
CA LEU A 83 3.66 6.62 6.05
C LEU A 83 2.66 5.46 5.99
N THR A 84 2.27 4.96 7.16
CA THR A 84 1.15 4.03 7.27
C THR A 84 -0.11 4.80 7.64
N ILE A 85 -1.18 4.62 6.86
CA ILE A 85 -2.45 5.31 7.08
C ILE A 85 -3.59 4.33 7.30
N ASN A 86 -4.62 4.79 7.98
CA ASN A 86 -5.85 4.03 8.19
C ASN A 86 -7.07 4.91 7.95
N ALA A 87 -7.76 4.65 6.87
CA ALA A 87 -9.09 5.17 6.55
C ALA A 87 -10.05 4.00 6.30
N VAL A 88 -9.91 2.93 7.08
CA VAL A 88 -10.64 1.67 6.97
C VAL A 88 -10.59 1.12 5.54
N CYS A 89 -11.71 0.77 4.92
CA CYS A 89 -11.74 0.22 3.56
C CYS A 89 -11.21 1.20 2.49
N GLY A 90 -11.26 2.50 2.77
CA GLY A 90 -10.77 3.57 1.90
C GLY A 90 -9.27 3.84 1.98
N SER A 91 -8.51 3.10 2.81
CA SER A 91 -7.08 3.40 3.06
C SER A 91 -6.23 3.44 1.79
N GLY A 92 -6.44 2.50 0.87
CA GLY A 92 -5.69 2.46 -0.39
C GLY A 92 -5.96 3.67 -1.28
N LEU A 93 -7.24 4.06 -1.44
CA LEU A 93 -7.60 5.24 -2.20
C LEU A 93 -7.10 6.52 -1.52
N LYS A 94 -7.20 6.59 -0.18
CA LYS A 94 -6.67 7.72 0.58
C LYS A 94 -5.15 7.86 0.42
N ALA A 95 -4.41 6.76 0.36
CA ALA A 95 -2.97 6.79 0.09
C ALA A 95 -2.67 7.42 -1.28
N VAL A 96 -3.42 7.06 -2.33
CA VAL A 96 -3.28 7.64 -3.67
C VAL A 96 -3.62 9.15 -3.66
N MET A 97 -4.66 9.55 -2.93
CA MET A 97 -5.02 10.97 -2.79
C MET A 97 -3.93 11.78 -2.09
N LEU A 98 -3.32 11.23 -1.04
CA LEU A 98 -2.21 11.88 -0.34
C LEU A 98 -0.97 11.99 -1.21
N ALA A 99 -0.64 10.93 -1.97
CA ALA A 99 0.45 10.98 -2.95
C ALA A 99 0.24 12.08 -3.99
N ALA A 100 -0.98 12.19 -4.53
CA ALA A 100 -1.32 13.26 -5.48
C ALA A 100 -1.22 14.66 -4.84
N GLN A 101 -1.55 14.80 -3.56
CA GLN A 101 -1.38 16.05 -2.82
C GLN A 101 0.11 16.40 -2.66
N ALA A 102 0.94 15.45 -2.20
CA ALA A 102 2.37 15.67 -2.01
C ALA A 102 3.07 16.07 -3.33
N ILE A 103 2.69 15.46 -4.45
CA ILE A 103 3.22 15.82 -5.77
C ILE A 103 2.74 17.23 -6.18
N ARG A 104 1.47 17.54 -5.96
CA ARG A 104 0.90 18.85 -6.33
C ARG A 104 1.52 19.99 -5.53
N ASP A 105 1.81 19.74 -4.27
CA ASP A 105 2.41 20.74 -3.37
C ASP A 105 3.93 20.89 -3.58
N GLY A 106 4.54 20.02 -4.40
CA GLY A 106 5.97 20.05 -4.71
C GLY A 106 6.87 19.36 -3.66
N ASP A 107 6.26 18.67 -2.69
CA ASP A 107 7.01 17.93 -1.66
C ASP A 107 7.65 16.66 -2.21
N SER A 108 7.05 16.09 -3.26
CA SER A 108 7.50 14.84 -3.88
C SER A 108 7.28 14.87 -5.39
N GLU A 109 8.14 14.15 -6.13
CA GLU A 109 7.98 13.95 -7.57
C GLU A 109 7.42 12.55 -7.89
N ILE A 110 7.90 11.53 -7.18
CA ILE A 110 7.51 10.13 -7.38
C ILE A 110 7.15 9.49 -6.04
N VAL A 111 5.90 9.08 -5.91
CA VAL A 111 5.37 8.46 -4.69
C VAL A 111 4.81 7.08 -5.00
N ILE A 112 5.13 6.11 -4.17
CA ILE A 112 4.47 4.79 -4.19
C ILE A 112 3.30 4.84 -3.20
N ALA A 113 2.10 4.61 -3.68
CA ALA A 113 0.89 4.65 -2.88
C ALA A 113 0.04 3.39 -3.07
N GLY A 114 -0.51 2.87 -1.99
CA GLY A 114 -1.34 1.69 -2.06
C GLY A 114 -1.83 1.20 -0.71
N ARG A 115 -2.10 -0.11 -0.63
CA ARG A 115 -2.50 -0.78 0.60
C ARG A 115 -1.84 -2.14 0.69
N SER A 116 -1.41 -2.50 1.88
CA SER A 116 -1.02 -3.86 2.23
C SER A 116 -1.81 -4.29 3.47
N GLU A 117 -2.38 -5.46 3.45
CA GLU A 117 -3.22 -5.96 4.52
C GLU A 117 -3.10 -7.46 4.64
N GLU A 118 -2.96 -7.96 5.87
CA GLU A 118 -3.10 -9.37 6.16
C GLU A 118 -4.48 -9.65 6.77
N ARG A 119 -5.16 -10.68 6.28
CA ARG A 119 -6.41 -11.15 6.85
C ARG A 119 -6.19 -12.45 7.60
N ARG A 120 -6.00 -12.33 8.90
CA ARG A 120 -5.93 -13.49 9.80
C ARG A 120 -7.29 -13.83 10.41
N VAL A 121 -8.22 -12.86 10.48
CA VAL A 121 -9.57 -13.03 11.03
C VAL A 121 -10.56 -12.33 10.11
N GLY A 122 -11.54 -13.07 9.60
CA GLY A 122 -12.44 -12.63 8.53
C GLY A 122 -13.75 -11.98 8.96
N LYS A 123 -13.96 -11.66 10.25
CA LYS A 123 -15.26 -11.19 10.74
C LYS A 123 -15.42 -9.68 10.84
N GLU A 124 -14.36 -8.90 10.74
CA GLU A 124 -14.39 -7.46 11.00
C GLU A 124 -15.14 -6.65 9.93
N CYS A 125 -15.25 -7.19 8.73
CA CYS A 125 -16.03 -6.57 7.64
C CYS A 125 -17.48 -7.10 7.52
N TRP A 126 -17.86 -8.09 8.30
CA TRP A 126 -19.12 -8.81 8.11
C TRP A 126 -20.36 -7.95 8.33
N TYR A 127 -20.28 -6.95 9.19
CA TYR A 127 -21.46 -6.18 9.61
C TYR A 127 -21.59 -4.80 8.97
N ARG A 128 -20.60 -4.29 8.23
CA ARG A 128 -20.59 -2.88 7.79
C ARG A 128 -20.17 -2.62 6.35
N CYS A 129 -19.65 -3.60 5.62
CA CYS A 129 -19.27 -3.39 4.24
C CYS A 129 -20.42 -3.69 3.29
N ARG A 130 -21.22 -2.69 2.99
CA ARG A 130 -22.23 -2.73 1.90
C ARG A 130 -21.54 -2.39 0.59
N SER A 131 -20.69 -3.25 0.09
CA SER A 131 -20.17 -3.12 -1.26
C SER A 131 -20.90 -4.08 -2.19
N ARG A 132 -21.00 -3.75 -3.47
CA ARG A 132 -21.57 -4.63 -4.52
C ARG A 132 -20.85 -5.98 -4.64
N TRP A 133 -19.77 -6.18 -3.91
CA TRP A 133 -18.95 -7.39 -3.88
C TRP A 133 -19.17 -8.22 -2.61
N SER A 134 -20.11 -7.86 -1.79
CA SER A 134 -20.53 -8.68 -0.65
C SER A 134 -21.32 -9.89 -1.18
N PRO A 135 -20.99 -11.12 -0.78
CA PRO A 135 -21.75 -12.32 -1.20
C PRO A 135 -23.16 -12.40 -0.60
N TYR A 136 -23.61 -11.39 0.14
CA TYR A 136 -24.90 -11.31 0.83
C TYR A 136 -25.77 -10.15 0.33
N HIS A 137 -25.75 -9.91 -0.96
CA HIS A 137 -26.78 -9.11 -1.65
C HIS A 137 -27.86 -9.99 -2.20
#